data_5c91ddeacd901ec1f1a99f72ff3d2d1c
#
_entry.id   5c91ddeacd901ec1f1a99f72ff3d2d1c
#
_cell.length_a   1.000
_cell.length_b   1.000
_cell.length_c   1.000
_cell.angle_alpha   90.00
_cell.angle_beta   90.00
_cell.angle_gamma   90.00
#
_symmetry.space_group_name_H-M   'P 1'
#
loop_
_entity.id
_entity.type
_entity.pdbx_description
1 polymer ?
#
loop_
_entity_poly.entity_id
_entity_poly.type
_entity_poly.pdbx_seq_one_letter_code
_entity_poly.pdbx_strand_id
1 'polypeptide(L)'
;MMSLPAALGLQGSFGTPAKPFFINSVQQVTITIANGATTGTATITGVVTANTDIVWGGIYHGDSGATMDSFACSITLTNTTTVTATRNTSAVGTLTVQATVVEYTAIALASAIQYGTITLGSTVTTNTATITAVTTANAVIGFLGYTTNNSTTAANT
;
A
#
# COMPACT_ATOMS: atom_id res chain seq x y z
N MET A 1 -57.15 -15.96 46.76
CA MET A 1 -56.45 -16.38 45.53
C MET A 1 -55.79 -15.11 44.97
N MET A 2 -54.52 -14.92 45.23
CA MET A 2 -53.77 -13.78 44.72
C MET A 2 -53.12 -14.15 43.42
N SER A 3 -53.47 -13.43 42.34
CA SER A 3 -52.88 -13.57 41.02
C SER A 3 -51.53 -12.84 40.97
N LEU A 4 -50.44 -13.56 40.65
CA LEU A 4 -49.14 -12.95 40.40
C LEU A 4 -49.19 -12.25 39.02
N PRO A 5 -48.61 -11.01 38.94
CA PRO A 5 -48.47 -10.37 37.65
C PRO A 5 -47.41 -11.06 36.81
N ALA A 6 -47.72 -11.23 35.53
CA ALA A 6 -46.82 -11.79 34.51
C ALA A 6 -45.53 -10.97 34.43
N ALA A 7 -44.41 -11.67 34.49
CA ALA A 7 -43.10 -11.09 34.27
C ALA A 7 -43.02 -10.48 32.86
N LEU A 8 -42.83 -9.15 32.81
CA LEU A 8 -42.59 -8.42 31.58
C LEU A 8 -41.21 -8.82 31.06
N GLY A 9 -41.18 -9.71 30.09
CA GLY A 9 -39.91 -10.13 29.45
C GLY A 9 -39.30 -8.95 28.69
N LEU A 10 -38.32 -8.34 29.29
CA LEU A 10 -37.42 -7.41 28.59
C LEU A 10 -36.51 -8.26 27.68
N GLN A 11 -37.03 -8.63 26.49
CA GLN A 11 -36.15 -9.06 25.40
C GLN A 11 -35.49 -7.82 24.81
N GLY A 12 -34.49 -7.32 25.51
CA GLY A 12 -33.52 -6.43 24.88
C GLY A 12 -32.80 -7.22 23.79
N SER A 13 -33.19 -7.00 22.54
CA SER A 13 -32.32 -7.32 21.43
C SER A 13 -31.02 -6.56 21.61
N PHE A 14 -30.04 -7.21 22.22
CA PHE A 14 -28.67 -6.74 22.13
C PHE A 14 -28.27 -6.92 20.67
N GLY A 15 -28.59 -5.89 19.86
CA GLY A 15 -27.97 -5.76 18.54
C GLY A 15 -26.49 -5.93 18.76
N THR A 16 -25.86 -6.89 18.07
CA THR A 16 -24.40 -7.01 18.06
C THR A 16 -23.86 -5.61 17.86
N PRO A 17 -23.01 -5.09 18.77
CA PRO A 17 -22.42 -3.78 18.57
C PRO A 17 -21.73 -3.85 17.20
N ALA A 18 -22.17 -2.98 16.29
CA ALA A 18 -21.51 -2.83 15.01
C ALA A 18 -20.04 -2.55 15.35
N LYS A 19 -19.17 -3.52 15.13
CA LYS A 19 -17.72 -3.28 15.25
C LYS A 19 -17.44 -2.06 14.40
N PRO A 20 -16.83 -1.01 14.94
CA PRO A 20 -16.34 0.05 14.08
C PRO A 20 -15.25 -0.56 13.21
N PHE A 21 -15.65 -1.04 12.04
CA PHE A 21 -14.71 -1.54 11.06
C PHE A 21 -13.98 -0.33 10.51
N PHE A 22 -12.77 -0.08 11.00
CA PHE A 22 -11.88 0.92 10.43
C PHE A 22 -11.35 0.48 9.07
N ILE A 23 -11.37 -0.82 8.80
CA ILE A 23 -10.92 -1.43 7.56
C ILE A 23 -12.14 -1.94 6.80
N ASN A 24 -12.29 -1.47 5.55
CA ASN A 24 -13.33 -1.89 4.64
C ASN A 24 -12.92 -3.18 3.90
N SER A 25 -11.70 -3.21 3.36
CA SER A 25 -11.17 -4.38 2.67
C SER A 25 -9.66 -4.53 2.85
N VAL A 26 -9.18 -5.76 2.74
CA VAL A 26 -7.75 -6.11 2.69
C VAL A 26 -7.54 -7.07 1.53
N GLN A 27 -6.64 -6.74 0.61
CA GLN A 27 -6.34 -7.56 -0.55
C GLN A 27 -4.83 -7.74 -0.66
N GLN A 28 -4.38 -8.99 -0.75
CA GLN A 28 -2.98 -9.28 -1.03
C GLN A 28 -2.79 -9.36 -2.54
N VAL A 29 -1.72 -8.75 -3.02
CA VAL A 29 -1.38 -8.74 -4.44
C VAL A 29 0.05 -9.21 -4.66
N THR A 30 0.23 -9.93 -5.75
CA THR A 30 1.53 -10.30 -6.29
C THR A 30 1.63 -9.72 -7.69
N ILE A 31 2.64 -8.89 -7.91
CA ILE A 31 2.87 -8.22 -9.19
C ILE A 31 4.14 -8.80 -9.79
N THR A 32 4.08 -9.22 -11.04
CA THR A 32 5.24 -9.71 -11.78
C THR A 32 5.65 -8.68 -12.81
N ILE A 33 6.90 -8.21 -12.71
CA ILE A 33 7.55 -7.45 -13.78
C ILE A 33 8.37 -8.43 -14.60
N ALA A 34 7.95 -8.67 -15.83
CA ALA A 34 8.58 -9.64 -16.70
C ALA A 34 10.03 -9.25 -17.06
N ASN A 35 10.82 -10.24 -17.50
CA ASN A 35 12.15 -10.01 -18.04
C ASN A 35 12.08 -8.97 -19.18
N GLY A 36 12.94 -7.97 -19.13
CA GLY A 36 12.97 -6.88 -20.11
C GLY A 36 11.87 -5.83 -19.97
N ALA A 37 10.91 -6.00 -19.07
CA ALA A 37 9.88 -4.99 -18.79
C ALA A 37 10.30 -4.04 -17.66
N THR A 38 9.73 -2.84 -17.67
CA THR A 38 9.90 -1.86 -16.60
C THR A 38 8.72 -1.80 -15.64
N THR A 39 7.58 -2.33 -16.03
CA THR A 39 6.35 -2.30 -15.23
C THR A 39 5.64 -3.65 -15.21
N GLY A 40 4.93 -3.90 -14.14
CA GLY A 40 3.95 -4.98 -14.01
C GLY A 40 2.73 -4.46 -13.27
N THR A 41 1.59 -5.10 -13.46
CA THR A 41 0.33 -4.71 -12.83
C THR A 41 -0.37 -5.90 -12.20
N ALA A 42 -1.16 -5.63 -11.15
CA ALA A 42 -2.13 -6.56 -10.61
C ALA A 42 -3.51 -5.91 -10.53
N THR A 43 -4.53 -6.69 -10.87
CA THR A 43 -5.92 -6.26 -10.70
C THR A 43 -6.40 -6.57 -9.29
N ILE A 44 -7.09 -5.61 -8.69
CA ILE A 44 -7.73 -5.73 -7.37
C ILE A 44 -9.23 -5.51 -7.49
N THR A 45 -9.97 -5.91 -6.47
CA THR A 45 -11.36 -5.47 -6.31
C THR A 45 -11.38 -3.97 -6.11
N GLY A 46 -12.38 -3.30 -6.69
CA GLY A 46 -12.47 -1.84 -6.66
C GLY A 46 -12.43 -1.25 -5.26
N VAL A 47 -11.61 -0.20 -5.09
CA VAL A 47 -11.40 0.53 -3.83
C VAL A 47 -11.59 2.03 -4.03
N VAL A 48 -11.83 2.74 -2.94
CA VAL A 48 -11.77 4.22 -2.92
C VAL A 48 -10.33 4.65 -2.72
N THR A 49 -9.69 5.18 -3.74
CA THR A 49 -8.25 5.50 -3.73
C THR A 49 -7.84 6.45 -2.60
N ALA A 50 -8.69 7.43 -2.26
CA ALA A 50 -8.45 8.37 -1.17
C ALA A 50 -8.44 7.72 0.23
N ASN A 51 -8.99 6.52 0.35
CA ASN A 51 -9.09 5.77 1.61
C ASN A 51 -8.20 4.52 1.62
N THR A 52 -7.37 4.33 0.61
CA THR A 52 -6.62 3.10 0.41
C THR A 52 -5.14 3.32 0.64
N ASP A 53 -4.53 2.47 1.45
CA ASP A 53 -3.09 2.40 1.65
C ASP A 53 -2.52 1.14 1.00
N ILE A 54 -1.24 1.21 0.62
CA ILE A 54 -0.48 0.06 0.15
C ILE A 54 0.65 -0.23 1.14
N VAL A 55 0.62 -1.42 1.69
CA VAL A 55 1.67 -1.90 2.58
C VAL A 55 2.64 -2.76 1.77
N TRP A 56 3.91 -2.39 1.78
CA TRP A 56 4.98 -3.12 1.12
C TRP A 56 5.15 -4.50 1.73
N GLY A 57 5.07 -5.56 0.93
CA GLY A 57 5.22 -6.94 1.37
C GLY A 57 6.60 -7.54 1.10
N GLY A 58 7.31 -7.01 0.13
CA GLY A 58 8.64 -7.48 -0.25
C GLY A 58 8.81 -7.70 -1.75
N ILE A 59 10.05 -8.05 -2.13
CA ILE A 59 10.42 -8.36 -3.51
C ILE A 59 11.20 -9.67 -3.57
N TYR A 60 11.07 -10.36 -4.69
CA TYR A 60 11.87 -11.52 -5.05
C TYR A 60 12.35 -11.37 -6.50
N HIS A 61 13.62 -11.61 -6.72
CA HIS A 61 14.24 -11.60 -8.06
C HIS A 61 14.76 -13.01 -8.39
N GLY A 62 14.43 -13.50 -9.58
CA GLY A 62 14.69 -14.88 -9.98
C GLY A 62 16.12 -15.16 -10.45
N ASP A 63 16.95 -14.16 -10.72
CA ASP A 63 18.27 -14.35 -11.33
C ASP A 63 19.43 -14.04 -10.39
N SER A 64 20.47 -14.86 -10.46
CA SER A 64 21.77 -14.62 -9.84
C SER A 64 22.60 -13.68 -10.75
N GLY A 65 23.00 -12.53 -10.26
CA GLY A 65 23.80 -11.56 -11.02
C GLY A 65 23.04 -10.27 -11.37
N ALA A 66 21.86 -10.12 -10.84
CA ALA A 66 21.09 -8.89 -10.97
C ALA A 66 21.79 -7.72 -10.25
N THR A 67 21.80 -6.55 -10.88
CA THR A 67 22.28 -5.30 -10.28
C THR A 67 21.22 -4.69 -9.36
N MET A 68 21.61 -3.75 -8.51
CA MET A 68 20.67 -3.04 -7.62
C MET A 68 19.50 -2.43 -8.38
N ASP A 69 19.71 -1.97 -9.61
CA ASP A 69 18.66 -1.41 -10.47
C ASP A 69 17.57 -2.42 -10.85
N SER A 70 17.96 -3.70 -10.88
CA SER A 70 17.02 -4.80 -11.19
C SER A 70 16.05 -5.08 -10.05
N PHE A 71 16.45 -4.77 -8.82
CA PHE A 71 15.65 -4.96 -7.61
C PHE A 71 14.90 -3.71 -7.18
N ALA A 72 15.45 -2.53 -7.51
CA ALA A 72 14.84 -1.27 -7.11
C ALA A 72 13.49 -1.09 -7.82
N CYS A 73 12.42 -1.12 -7.06
CA CYS A 73 11.10 -0.87 -7.61
C CYS A 73 10.23 -0.08 -6.63
N SER A 74 9.22 0.56 -7.17
CA SER A 74 8.17 1.25 -6.42
C SER A 74 6.81 0.66 -6.76
N ILE A 75 5.86 0.80 -5.84
CA ILE A 75 4.48 0.39 -6.02
C ILE A 75 3.58 1.62 -5.97
N THR A 76 2.57 1.64 -6.83
CA THR A 76 1.58 2.72 -6.89
C THR A 76 0.17 2.15 -7.07
N LEU A 77 -0.80 2.70 -6.38
CA LEU A 77 -2.21 2.51 -6.70
C LEU A 77 -2.54 3.39 -7.92
N THR A 78 -2.59 2.78 -9.10
CA THR A 78 -2.75 3.49 -10.36
C THR A 78 -4.17 4.02 -10.55
N ASN A 79 -5.13 3.23 -10.12
CA ASN A 79 -6.55 3.57 -10.14
C ASN A 79 -7.32 2.71 -9.13
N THR A 80 -8.64 2.78 -9.14
CA THR A 80 -9.51 2.05 -8.19
C THR A 80 -9.38 0.53 -8.26
N THR A 81 -8.83 -0.04 -9.33
CA THR A 81 -8.77 -1.50 -9.55
C THR A 81 -7.40 -2.01 -9.94
N THR A 82 -6.36 -1.14 -9.96
CA THR A 82 -5.04 -1.53 -10.47
C THR A 82 -3.92 -1.02 -9.57
N VAL A 83 -3.04 -1.94 -9.19
CA VAL A 83 -1.76 -1.65 -8.54
C VAL A 83 -0.66 -1.90 -9.56
N THR A 84 0.28 -0.96 -9.68
CA THR A 84 1.42 -1.04 -10.59
C THR A 84 2.72 -1.06 -9.81
N ALA A 85 3.60 -1.98 -10.14
CA ALA A 85 5.00 -1.95 -9.72
C ALA A 85 5.85 -1.46 -10.88
N THR A 86 6.82 -0.59 -10.59
CA THR A 86 7.70 0.03 -11.59
C THR A 86 9.15 -0.11 -11.16
N ARG A 87 10.03 -0.57 -12.07
CA ARG A 87 11.49 -0.48 -11.94
C ARG A 87 12.05 0.44 -13.01
N ASN A 88 13.20 1.03 -12.76
CA ASN A 88 13.73 2.07 -13.64
C ASN A 88 14.27 1.55 -14.97
N THR A 89 14.82 0.35 -14.99
CA THR A 89 15.47 -0.22 -16.16
C THR A 89 14.78 -1.51 -16.59
N SER A 90 14.84 -1.79 -17.90
CA SER A 90 14.49 -3.10 -18.46
C SER A 90 15.61 -4.10 -18.12
N ALA A 91 15.64 -4.54 -16.88
CA ALA A 91 16.67 -5.44 -16.40
C ALA A 91 16.41 -6.87 -16.81
N VAL A 92 17.50 -7.66 -16.86
CA VAL A 92 17.42 -9.11 -17.02
C VAL A 92 16.74 -9.71 -15.79
N GLY A 93 15.85 -10.65 -16.02
CA GLY A 93 15.15 -11.40 -15.00
C GLY A 93 13.78 -10.87 -14.61
N THR A 94 13.03 -11.74 -14.02
CA THR A 94 11.68 -11.49 -13.53
C THR A 94 11.74 -10.98 -12.10
N LEU A 95 11.07 -9.85 -11.81
CA LEU A 95 10.90 -9.33 -10.48
C LEU A 95 9.47 -9.59 -10.00
N THR A 96 9.34 -10.25 -8.87
CA THR A 96 8.06 -10.45 -8.20
C THR A 96 7.97 -9.52 -7.00
N VAL A 97 6.89 -8.76 -6.93
CA VAL A 97 6.63 -7.78 -5.88
C VAL A 97 5.36 -8.18 -5.15
N GLN A 98 5.40 -8.18 -3.83
CA GLN A 98 4.25 -8.46 -2.99
C GLN A 98 3.82 -7.20 -2.23
N ALA A 99 2.53 -6.99 -2.15
CA ALA A 99 1.94 -5.90 -1.37
C ALA A 99 0.58 -6.29 -0.80
N THR A 100 0.16 -5.56 0.21
CA THR A 100 -1.19 -5.64 0.76
C THR A 100 -1.88 -4.30 0.53
N VAL A 101 -3.03 -4.33 -0.11
CA VAL A 101 -3.90 -3.17 -0.31
C VAL A 101 -4.91 -3.15 0.82
N VAL A 102 -4.93 -2.07 1.60
CA VAL A 102 -5.82 -1.88 2.75
C VAL A 102 -6.71 -0.69 2.48
N GLU A 103 -8.00 -0.92 2.33
CA GLU A 103 -8.99 0.14 2.23
C GLU A 103 -9.62 0.40 3.59
N TYR A 104 -9.58 1.64 4.02
CA TYR A 104 -10.20 2.09 5.27
C TYR A 104 -11.61 2.61 5.02
N THR A 105 -12.45 2.57 6.05
CA THR A 105 -13.74 3.27 6.01
C THR A 105 -13.50 4.78 6.08
N ALA A 106 -14.35 5.57 5.43
CA ALA A 106 -14.24 7.03 5.45
C ALA A 106 -14.28 7.63 6.87
N ILE A 107 -14.91 6.93 7.81
CA ILE A 107 -14.99 7.36 9.23
C ILE A 107 -13.64 7.15 9.96
N ALA A 108 -12.82 6.21 9.51
CA ALA A 108 -11.53 5.91 10.14
C ALA A 108 -10.46 6.96 9.84
N LEU A 109 -10.63 7.70 8.75
CA LEU A 109 -9.63 8.66 8.26
C LEU A 109 -10.09 10.08 8.57
N ALA A 110 -9.32 10.80 9.39
CA ALA A 110 -9.52 12.23 9.61
C ALA A 110 -9.18 13.06 8.35
N SER A 111 -8.35 12.51 7.46
CA SER A 111 -8.04 13.06 6.14
C SER A 111 -7.67 11.91 5.18
N ALA A 112 -7.74 12.18 3.89
CA ALA A 112 -7.42 11.21 2.85
C ALA A 112 -5.95 10.76 2.93
N ILE A 113 -5.70 9.51 2.53
CA ILE A 113 -4.35 9.00 2.32
C ILE A 113 -3.70 9.77 1.17
N GLN A 114 -2.48 10.20 1.38
CA GLN A 114 -1.72 10.98 0.41
C GLN A 114 -0.53 10.17 -0.08
N TYR A 115 -0.37 10.10 -1.39
CA TYR A 115 0.79 9.50 -2.03
C TYR A 115 1.72 10.59 -2.52
N GLY A 116 3.03 10.35 -2.40
CA GLY A 116 4.03 11.29 -2.87
C GLY A 116 5.31 10.60 -3.31
N THR A 117 6.07 11.27 -4.18
CA THR A 117 7.39 10.83 -4.60
C THR A 117 8.40 11.92 -4.24
N ILE A 118 9.52 11.52 -3.65
CA ILE A 118 10.66 12.39 -3.39
C ILE A 118 11.77 11.99 -4.36
N THR A 119 12.19 12.94 -5.21
CA THR A 119 13.28 12.70 -6.17
C THR A 119 14.56 13.32 -5.65
N LEU A 120 15.60 12.51 -5.49
CA LEU A 120 16.96 12.96 -5.15
C LEU A 120 17.79 13.08 -6.44
N GLY A 121 18.34 14.24 -6.71
CA GLY A 121 19.31 14.44 -7.79
C GLY A 121 20.67 13.78 -7.47
N SER A 122 21.51 13.62 -8.48
CA SER A 122 22.79 12.87 -8.39
C SER A 122 23.78 13.40 -7.34
N THR A 123 23.67 14.65 -6.94
CA THR A 123 24.56 15.29 -5.95
C THR A 123 23.81 15.75 -4.70
N VAL A 124 22.53 15.39 -4.57
CA VAL A 124 21.66 15.86 -3.51
C VAL A 124 21.40 14.72 -2.54
N THR A 125 21.66 14.94 -1.26
CA THR A 125 21.45 13.95 -0.19
C THR A 125 20.10 14.05 0.49
N THR A 126 19.40 15.17 0.30
CA THR A 126 18.09 15.43 0.92
C THR A 126 17.15 16.12 -0.07
N ASN A 127 15.89 15.78 -0.01
CA ASN A 127 14.83 16.50 -0.72
C ASN A 127 13.50 16.32 0.01
N THR A 128 12.49 17.09 -0.36
CA THR A 128 11.19 17.10 0.28
C THR A 128 10.06 17.01 -0.76
N ALA A 129 8.93 16.48 -0.33
CA ALA A 129 7.66 16.59 -1.04
C ALA A 129 6.64 17.31 -0.15
N THR A 130 5.83 18.16 -0.75
CA THR A 130 4.74 18.84 -0.06
C THR A 130 3.54 17.90 0.05
N ILE A 131 2.98 17.82 1.23
CA ILE A 131 1.72 17.12 1.50
C ILE A 131 0.68 18.11 2.01
N THR A 132 -0.60 17.77 1.90
CA THR A 132 -1.66 18.48 2.60
C THR A 132 -1.43 18.36 4.11
N ALA A 133 -1.68 19.44 4.84
CA ALA A 133 -1.42 19.50 6.28
C ALA A 133 -2.10 18.33 7.03
N VAL A 134 -1.35 17.70 7.90
CA VAL A 134 -1.79 16.60 8.78
C VAL A 134 -1.43 16.91 10.22
N THR A 135 -2.15 16.30 11.17
CA THR A 135 -1.75 16.31 12.58
C THR A 135 -0.66 15.25 12.75
N THR A 136 0.58 15.68 12.95
CA THR A 136 1.77 14.81 12.98
C THR A 136 1.68 13.68 14.01
N ALA A 137 1.05 13.93 15.16
CA ALA A 137 0.84 12.90 16.19
C ALA A 137 -0.07 11.75 15.73
N ASN A 138 -0.86 11.95 14.67
CA ASN A 138 -1.82 10.97 14.14
C ASN A 138 -1.46 10.50 12.73
N ALA A 139 -0.27 10.86 12.22
CA ALA A 139 0.15 10.53 10.88
C ALA A 139 1.15 9.37 10.88
N VAL A 140 1.04 8.50 9.89
CA VAL A 140 1.99 7.42 9.62
C VAL A 140 2.51 7.59 8.19
N ILE A 141 3.79 7.36 8.00
CA ILE A 141 4.43 7.37 6.67
C ILE A 141 4.76 5.93 6.31
N GLY A 142 4.20 5.45 5.20
CA GLY A 142 4.53 4.17 4.60
C GLY A 142 5.59 4.34 3.50
N PHE A 143 6.47 3.34 3.35
CA PHE A 143 7.45 3.29 2.27
C PHE A 143 6.95 2.37 1.16
N LEU A 144 6.86 2.86 -0.07
CA LEU A 144 6.32 2.14 -1.22
C LEU A 144 7.40 1.71 -2.23
N GLY A 145 8.65 1.76 -1.82
CA GLY A 145 9.77 1.39 -2.65
C GLY A 145 10.54 2.59 -3.22
N TYR A 146 11.53 2.29 -4.04
CA TYR A 146 12.36 3.30 -4.70
C TYR A 146 12.80 2.80 -6.08
N THR A 147 13.14 3.73 -6.94
CA THR A 147 13.80 3.46 -8.22
C THR A 147 15.12 4.25 -8.29
N THR A 148 16.12 3.71 -8.98
CA THR A 148 17.40 4.36 -9.18
C THR A 148 17.62 4.62 -10.67
N ASN A 149 18.31 5.72 -11.01
CA ASN A 149 18.69 6.04 -12.38
C ASN A 149 20.10 5.60 -12.73
N ASN A 150 20.78 4.88 -11.85
CA ASN A 150 22.17 4.52 -12.05
C ASN A 150 22.28 3.06 -12.48
N SER A 151 22.64 2.84 -13.75
CA SER A 151 22.93 1.52 -14.30
C SER A 151 24.37 1.06 -14.06
N THR A 152 25.18 1.89 -13.45
CA THR A 152 26.58 1.53 -13.18
C THR A 152 26.71 0.95 -11.79
N THR A 153 27.30 -0.24 -11.73
CA THR A 153 27.90 -0.92 -10.58
C THR A 153 28.05 0.00 -9.38
N ALA A 154 27.41 -0.35 -8.27
CA ALA A 154 27.84 0.18 -6.99
C ALA A 154 29.33 -0.10 -6.88
N ALA A 155 30.16 0.93 -7.01
CA ALA A 155 31.57 0.81 -6.73
C ALA A 155 31.66 0.38 -5.27
N ASN A 156 32.10 -0.85 -5.03
CA ASN A 156 32.56 -1.27 -3.72
C ASN A 156 33.75 -0.38 -3.36
N THR A 157 33.51 0.61 -2.56
CA THR A 157 34.54 1.32 -1.80
C THR A 157 34.36 1.04 -0.33
#